data_57e971ce3f39d8e0e74144c0d63db020
#
_entry.id   57e971ce3f39d8e0e74144c0d63db020
#
_cell.length_a   1.000
_cell.length_b   1.000
_cell.length_c   1.000
_cell.angle_alpha   90.00
_cell.angle_beta   90.00
_cell.angle_gamma   90.00
#
_symmetry.space_group_name_H-M   'P 1'
#
loop_
_entity.id
_entity.type
_entity.pdbx_description
1 polymer ?
#
loop_
_entity_poly.entity_id
_entity_poly.type
_entity_poly.pdbx_seq_one_letter_code
_entity_poly.pdbx_strand_id
1 'polypeptide(L)'
;MPEYLAPGVYVEEVSFRAKSIEGVSTTTTGFVGPTRYGPLDLEPEIITSLVEFERTYGGREKLQFEDAEIHNYMWHAARAFFEEGGKRLYVSRVFTPTTSEPWSGHAQGTLASSPPLPVYARFPGRAGNAR
;
A
#
# COMPACT_ATOMS: atom_id res chain seq x y z
N MET A 1 12.01 48.98 4.90
CA MET A 1 11.75 50.09 3.95
C MET A 1 13.03 50.41 3.21
N PRO A 2 13.05 50.33 1.90
CA PRO A 2 14.21 50.81 1.17
C PRO A 2 14.33 52.34 1.34
N GLU A 3 15.52 52.81 1.67
CA GLU A 3 15.82 54.23 1.89
C GLU A 3 16.38 54.79 0.59
N TYR A 4 15.64 55.72 -0.03
CA TYR A 4 16.02 56.31 -1.32
C TYR A 4 16.84 57.57 -1.05
N LEU A 5 18.11 57.58 -1.45
CA LEU A 5 19.09 58.60 -1.15
C LEU A 5 19.07 59.80 -2.12
N ALA A 6 18.31 59.77 -3.22
CA ALA A 6 18.22 60.85 -4.19
C ALA A 6 16.82 60.93 -4.82
N PRO A 7 16.36 62.17 -5.22
CA PRO A 7 15.09 62.27 -5.93
C PRO A 7 15.18 61.58 -7.30
N GLY A 8 14.28 60.67 -7.57
CA GLY A 8 14.21 59.89 -8.81
C GLY A 8 12.93 59.08 -8.87
N VAL A 9 12.69 58.39 -9.99
CA VAL A 9 11.60 57.46 -10.14
C VAL A 9 12.16 56.08 -9.83
N TYR A 10 11.68 55.50 -8.76
CA TYR A 10 12.05 54.13 -8.34
C TYR A 10 10.89 53.18 -8.65
N VAL A 11 11.17 52.09 -9.33
CA VAL A 11 10.20 51.04 -9.63
C VAL A 11 10.44 49.90 -8.67
N GLU A 12 9.51 49.70 -7.77
CA GLU A 12 9.50 48.52 -6.91
C GLU A 12 8.49 47.47 -7.48
N GLU A 13 8.98 46.30 -7.85
CA GLU A 13 8.15 45.23 -8.36
C GLU A 13 7.53 44.47 -7.19
N VAL A 14 6.28 44.79 -6.85
CA VAL A 14 5.52 44.09 -5.82
C VAL A 14 4.70 43.00 -6.48
N SER A 15 5.09 41.74 -6.23
CA SER A 15 4.31 40.61 -6.69
C SER A 15 3.02 40.46 -5.88
N PHE A 16 1.89 40.82 -6.47
CA PHE A 16 0.55 40.63 -5.91
C PHE A 16 0.04 39.19 -6.06
N ARG A 17 0.85 38.27 -6.57
CA ARG A 17 0.48 36.86 -6.57
C ARG A 17 0.40 36.40 -5.14
N ALA A 18 -0.81 35.99 -4.72
CA ALA A 18 -0.99 35.21 -3.51
C ALA A 18 -0.03 34.02 -3.60
N LYS A 19 0.96 33.97 -2.72
CA LYS A 19 1.76 32.74 -2.57
C LYS A 19 0.80 31.67 -2.14
N SER A 20 0.42 30.79 -3.09
CA SER A 20 -0.25 29.55 -2.72
C SER A 20 0.71 28.82 -1.78
N ILE A 21 0.22 28.49 -0.60
CA ILE A 21 0.93 27.55 0.27
C ILE A 21 0.86 26.22 -0.48
N GLU A 22 1.92 25.89 -1.19
CA GLU A 22 2.05 24.55 -1.78
C GLU A 22 1.99 23.56 -0.62
N GLY A 23 0.96 22.72 -0.61
CA GLY A 23 0.88 21.62 0.34
C GLY A 23 2.15 20.77 0.23
N VAL A 24 2.67 20.33 1.36
CA VAL A 24 3.76 19.35 1.38
C VAL A 24 3.34 18.19 0.51
N SER A 25 4.16 17.81 -0.48
CA SER A 25 3.87 16.71 -1.39
C SER A 25 3.76 15.41 -0.60
N THR A 26 2.55 14.99 -0.29
CA THR A 26 2.23 13.68 0.32
C THR A 26 2.17 12.57 -0.72
N THR A 27 3.01 12.66 -1.74
CA THR A 27 3.02 11.69 -2.85
C THR A 27 3.60 10.33 -2.46
N THR A 28 4.22 10.23 -1.29
CA THR A 28 4.76 8.97 -0.74
C THR A 28 4.12 8.68 0.61
N THR A 29 3.53 7.51 0.75
CA THR A 29 2.80 7.11 1.95
C THR A 29 3.06 5.63 2.24
N GLY A 30 3.00 5.26 3.51
CA GLY A 30 3.05 3.88 3.97
C GLY A 30 1.72 3.44 4.57
N PHE A 31 1.22 2.29 4.16
CA PHE A 31 0.06 1.65 4.77
C PHE A 31 0.46 0.37 5.48
N VAL A 32 -0.10 0.14 6.64
CA VAL A 32 0.09 -1.07 7.45
C VAL A 32 -1.27 -1.70 7.73
N GLY A 33 -1.44 -2.97 7.39
CA GLY A 33 -2.70 -3.64 7.68
C GLY A 33 -2.87 -4.96 6.93
N PRO A 34 -4.02 -5.62 7.10
CA PRO A 34 -4.33 -6.88 6.46
C PRO A 34 -4.63 -6.71 4.99
N THR A 35 -4.17 -7.65 4.19
CA THR A 35 -4.48 -7.76 2.76
C THR A 35 -4.86 -9.20 2.43
N ARG A 36 -5.44 -9.43 1.26
CA ARG A 36 -5.90 -10.75 0.85
C ARG A 36 -4.77 -11.76 0.73
N TYR A 37 -3.65 -11.37 0.15
CA TYR A 37 -2.41 -12.13 0.05
C TYR A 37 -1.23 -11.15 -0.06
N GLY A 38 -0.04 -11.63 -0.34
CA GLY A 38 1.15 -10.83 -0.55
C GLY A 38 2.26 -11.11 0.44
N PRO A 39 3.43 -10.49 0.24
CA PRO A 39 4.59 -10.69 1.08
C PRO A 39 4.38 -10.19 2.51
N LEU A 40 5.05 -10.85 3.47
CA LEU A 40 5.06 -10.48 4.89
C LEU A 40 6.44 -9.99 5.33
N ASP A 41 7.48 -10.72 4.94
CA ASP A 41 8.84 -10.58 5.49
C ASP A 41 9.81 -9.85 4.54
N LEU A 42 9.32 -9.37 3.40
CA LEU A 42 10.13 -8.62 2.45
C LEU A 42 10.07 -7.13 2.77
N GLU A 43 11.15 -6.43 2.45
CA GLU A 43 11.11 -4.97 2.43
C GLU A 43 9.97 -4.52 1.51
N PRO A 44 9.12 -3.57 1.98
CA PRO A 44 8.00 -3.12 1.17
C PRO A 44 8.49 -2.53 -0.15
N GLU A 45 8.06 -3.11 -1.26
CA GLU A 45 8.32 -2.55 -2.58
C GLU A 45 7.44 -1.32 -2.82
N ILE A 46 7.95 -0.41 -3.65
CA ILE A 46 7.19 0.78 -4.04
C ILE A 46 6.09 0.37 -5.01
N ILE A 47 4.85 0.69 -4.66
CA ILE A 47 3.69 0.52 -5.52
C ILE A 47 3.32 1.86 -6.12
N THR A 48 3.19 1.91 -7.43
CA THR A 48 2.97 3.15 -8.20
C THR A 48 1.58 3.26 -8.80
N SER A 49 0.81 2.18 -8.75
CA SER A 49 -0.55 2.14 -9.28
C SER A 49 -1.46 1.18 -8.53
N LEU A 50 -2.78 1.40 -8.63
CA LEU A 50 -3.77 0.49 -8.05
C LEU A 50 -3.70 -0.91 -8.66
N VAL A 51 -3.43 -1.02 -9.95
CA VAL A 51 -3.31 -2.32 -10.64
C VAL A 51 -2.14 -3.13 -10.10
N GLU A 52 -1.02 -2.48 -9.84
CA GLU A 52 0.14 -3.11 -9.21
C GLU A 52 -0.16 -3.56 -7.77
N PHE A 53 -0.89 -2.73 -7.02
CA PHE A 53 -1.37 -3.10 -5.68
C PHE A 53 -2.27 -4.35 -5.73
N GLU A 54 -3.25 -4.41 -6.64
CA GLU A 54 -4.14 -5.55 -6.79
C GLU A 54 -3.40 -6.83 -7.17
N ARG A 55 -2.38 -6.71 -8.02
CA ARG A 55 -1.55 -7.84 -8.42
C ARG A 55 -0.72 -8.39 -7.26
N THR A 56 -0.23 -7.54 -6.38
CA THR A 56 0.68 -7.90 -5.29
C THR A 56 -0.06 -8.30 -4.02
N TYR A 57 -1.14 -7.59 -3.66
CA TYR A 57 -1.84 -7.71 -2.38
C TYR A 57 -3.29 -8.16 -2.49
N GLY A 58 -3.82 -8.25 -3.70
CA GLY A 58 -5.19 -8.67 -3.96
C GLY A 58 -6.16 -7.52 -4.17
N GLY A 59 -7.32 -7.89 -4.69
CA GLY A 59 -8.37 -6.98 -5.09
C GLY A 59 -9.34 -6.61 -3.96
N ARG A 60 -10.51 -6.16 -4.38
CA ARG A 60 -11.57 -5.60 -3.53
C ARG A 60 -12.30 -6.63 -2.66
N GLU A 61 -12.09 -7.92 -2.88
CA GLU A 61 -12.84 -8.95 -2.18
C GLU A 61 -12.69 -8.80 -0.66
N LYS A 62 -13.73 -9.20 0.04
CA LYS A 62 -13.76 -9.15 1.49
C LYS A 62 -12.68 -10.04 2.10
N LEU A 63 -12.16 -9.60 3.22
CA LEU A 63 -11.26 -10.37 4.05
C LEU A 63 -12.06 -11.18 5.05
N GLN A 64 -11.56 -12.36 5.39
CA GLN A 64 -12.17 -13.20 6.42
C GLN A 64 -11.24 -13.28 7.62
N PHE A 65 -11.78 -12.93 8.77
CA PHE A 65 -11.14 -13.08 10.07
C PHE A 65 -12.01 -14.01 10.90
N GLU A 66 -11.49 -15.17 11.24
CA GLU A 66 -12.25 -16.21 11.94
C GLU A 66 -13.58 -16.49 11.23
N ASP A 67 -14.70 -16.13 11.85
CA ASP A 67 -16.06 -16.32 11.32
C ASP A 67 -16.67 -15.04 10.72
N ALA A 68 -15.95 -13.91 10.73
CA ALA A 68 -16.46 -12.63 10.24
C ALA A 68 -15.85 -12.24 8.88
N GLU A 69 -16.73 -11.86 7.95
CA GLU A 69 -16.32 -11.18 6.72
C GLU A 69 -16.24 -9.68 6.93
N ILE A 70 -15.08 -9.09 6.63
CA ILE A 70 -14.83 -7.66 6.78
C ILE A 70 -14.48 -7.08 5.41
N HIS A 71 -14.86 -5.83 5.18
CA HIS A 71 -14.45 -5.10 3.99
C HIS A 71 -12.92 -4.95 3.93
N ASN A 72 -12.36 -5.07 2.73
CA ASN A 72 -10.94 -4.85 2.50
C ASN A 72 -10.64 -3.34 2.52
N TYR A 73 -10.55 -2.76 3.71
CA TYR A 73 -10.27 -1.34 3.89
C TYR A 73 -8.93 -0.92 3.29
N MET A 74 -7.94 -1.81 3.29
CA MET A 74 -6.64 -1.54 2.68
C MET A 74 -6.75 -1.27 1.18
N TRP A 75 -7.55 -2.06 0.47
CA TRP A 75 -7.79 -1.83 -0.96
C TRP A 75 -8.51 -0.49 -1.20
N HIS A 76 -9.52 -0.17 -0.39
CA HIS A 76 -10.24 1.09 -0.51
C HIS A 76 -9.35 2.30 -0.21
N ALA A 77 -8.47 2.19 0.78
CA ALA A 77 -7.49 3.22 1.10
C ALA A 77 -6.46 3.41 -0.03
N ALA A 78 -5.94 2.32 -0.58
CA ALA A 78 -5.01 2.37 -1.71
C ALA A 78 -5.66 2.98 -2.96
N ARG A 79 -6.92 2.63 -3.23
CA ARG A 79 -7.68 3.22 -4.33
C ARG A 79 -7.84 4.72 -4.14
N ALA A 80 -8.31 5.17 -2.99
CA ALA A 80 -8.47 6.59 -2.69
C ALA A 80 -7.14 7.34 -2.80
N PHE A 81 -6.05 6.77 -2.30
CA PHE A 81 -4.72 7.36 -2.41
C PHE A 81 -4.30 7.61 -3.85
N PHE A 82 -4.47 6.63 -4.75
CA PHE A 82 -4.10 6.81 -6.16
C PHE A 82 -5.08 7.70 -6.92
N GLU A 83 -6.38 7.66 -6.63
CA GLU A 83 -7.39 8.53 -7.23
C GLU A 83 -7.16 10.01 -6.87
N GLU A 84 -6.69 10.28 -5.65
CA GLU A 84 -6.35 11.64 -5.17
C GLU A 84 -4.93 12.11 -5.58
N GLY A 85 -4.26 11.38 -6.46
CA GLY A 85 -2.98 11.77 -7.04
C GLY A 85 -1.74 11.30 -6.28
N GLY A 86 -1.87 10.35 -5.36
CA GLY A 86 -0.74 9.66 -4.73
C GLY A 86 0.12 8.92 -5.76
N LYS A 87 1.44 8.93 -5.58
CA LYS A 87 2.37 8.36 -6.57
C LYS A 87 3.17 7.18 -6.06
N ARG A 88 3.45 7.12 -4.78
CA ARG A 88 4.29 6.08 -4.17
C ARG A 88 3.64 5.56 -2.91
N LEU A 89 3.30 4.30 -2.91
CA LEU A 89 2.71 3.61 -1.78
C LEU A 89 3.63 2.48 -1.34
N TYR A 90 3.95 2.46 -0.05
CA TYR A 90 4.58 1.33 0.61
C TYR A 90 3.51 0.59 1.41
N VAL A 91 3.47 -0.72 1.30
CA VAL A 91 2.48 -1.54 2.01
C VAL A 91 3.19 -2.57 2.87
N SER A 92 2.94 -2.53 4.17
CA SER A 92 3.36 -3.57 5.10
C SER A 92 2.14 -4.40 5.48
N ARG A 93 2.15 -5.66 5.06
CA ARG A 93 1.06 -6.60 5.33
C ARG A 93 1.15 -7.14 6.75
N VAL A 94 0.03 -7.14 7.46
CA VAL A 94 -0.10 -7.79 8.77
C VAL A 94 -0.85 -9.10 8.61
N PHE A 95 -0.31 -10.15 9.19
CA PHE A 95 -0.92 -11.47 9.25
C PHE A 95 -0.62 -12.11 10.60
N THR A 96 -1.62 -12.71 11.24
CA THR A 96 -1.45 -13.43 12.49
C THR A 96 -1.63 -14.92 12.22
N PRO A 97 -0.58 -15.73 12.35
CA PRO A 97 -0.70 -17.17 12.21
C PRO A 97 -1.50 -17.77 13.37
N THR A 98 -2.25 -18.84 13.09
CA THR A 98 -3.04 -19.55 14.11
C THR A 98 -2.16 -20.38 15.03
N THR A 99 -1.03 -20.85 14.53
CA THR A 99 -0.07 -21.69 15.26
C THR A 99 1.37 -21.17 15.04
N SER A 100 2.30 -21.63 15.87
CA SER A 100 3.73 -21.28 15.74
C SER A 100 4.45 -22.04 14.61
N GLU A 101 3.75 -22.88 13.88
CA GLU A 101 4.34 -23.67 12.80
C GLU A 101 4.75 -22.76 11.62
N PRO A 102 5.89 -23.04 10.95
CA PRO A 102 6.42 -22.20 9.87
C PRO A 102 5.45 -21.99 8.70
N TRP A 103 4.56 -22.94 8.46
CA TRP A 103 3.57 -22.92 7.37
C TRP A 103 2.14 -22.63 7.83
N SER A 104 2.00 -22.14 9.06
CA SER A 104 0.69 -21.78 9.59
C SER A 104 0.00 -20.73 8.71
N GLY A 105 -1.25 -21.03 8.35
CA GLY A 105 -2.04 -20.17 7.47
C GLY A 105 -1.72 -20.24 5.98
N HIS A 106 -0.75 -21.07 5.58
CA HIS A 106 -0.51 -21.34 4.15
C HIS A 106 -1.44 -22.45 3.66
N ALA A 107 -1.98 -22.30 2.46
CA ALA A 107 -2.68 -23.38 1.79
C ALA A 107 -1.69 -24.50 1.46
N GLN A 108 -2.14 -25.74 1.68
CA GLN A 108 -1.32 -26.94 1.52
C GLN A 108 -1.94 -27.88 0.48
N GLY A 109 -1.09 -28.50 -0.30
CA GLY A 109 -1.46 -29.55 -1.24
C GLY A 109 -0.40 -30.65 -1.26
N THR A 110 -0.75 -31.80 -1.80
CA THR A 110 0.20 -32.90 -1.97
C THR A 110 0.27 -33.30 -3.44
N LEU A 111 1.44 -33.25 -4.00
CA LEU A 111 1.68 -33.77 -5.34
C LEU A 111 1.73 -35.29 -5.28
N ALA A 112 1.01 -35.95 -6.19
CA ALA A 112 1.04 -37.42 -6.35
C ALA A 112 2.39 -37.82 -6.97
N SER A 113 3.39 -37.98 -6.11
CA SER A 113 4.72 -38.52 -6.46
C SER A 113 5.08 -39.63 -5.48
N SER A 114 6.12 -40.39 -5.77
CA SER A 114 6.63 -41.42 -4.85
C SER A 114 8.07 -41.08 -4.46
N PRO A 115 8.32 -40.58 -3.21
CA PRO A 115 7.37 -40.26 -2.13
C PRO A 115 6.49 -39.05 -2.41
N PRO A 116 5.34 -38.89 -1.73
CA PRO A 116 4.45 -37.77 -1.91
C PRO A 116 5.16 -36.45 -1.50
N LEU A 117 5.06 -35.41 -2.35
CA LEU A 117 5.71 -34.14 -2.12
C LEU A 117 4.68 -33.13 -1.60
N PRO A 118 4.82 -32.59 -0.38
CA PRO A 118 3.98 -31.53 0.11
C PRO A 118 4.34 -30.21 -0.59
N VAL A 119 3.35 -29.46 -1.02
CA VAL A 119 3.49 -28.13 -1.59
C VAL A 119 2.68 -27.11 -0.78
N TYR A 120 3.24 -25.94 -0.60
CA TYR A 120 2.63 -24.87 0.18
C TYR A 120 2.46 -23.62 -0.69
N ALA A 121 1.40 -22.87 -0.44
CA ALA A 121 1.22 -21.57 -1.07
C ALA A 121 2.36 -20.64 -0.66
N ARG A 122 2.80 -19.80 -1.58
CA ARG A 122 3.91 -18.85 -1.34
C ARG A 122 3.62 -17.89 -0.18
N PHE A 123 2.38 -17.43 -0.08
CA PHE A 123 1.96 -16.49 0.95
C PHE A 123 0.82 -17.06 1.77
N PRO A 124 0.78 -16.80 3.09
CA PRO A 124 -0.32 -17.20 3.92
C PRO A 124 -1.60 -16.44 3.58
N GLY A 125 -2.73 -17.05 3.86
CA GLY A 125 -4.05 -16.49 3.69
C GLY A 125 -4.98 -17.39 2.90
N ARG A 126 -6.27 -17.12 3.04
CA ARG A 126 -7.35 -17.94 2.44
C ARG A 126 -7.33 -17.95 0.90
N ALA A 127 -6.73 -16.95 0.28
CA ALA A 127 -6.68 -16.86 -1.18
C ALA A 127 -6.00 -18.07 -1.84
N GLY A 128 -5.08 -18.75 -1.15
CA GLY A 128 -4.44 -19.96 -1.63
C GLY A 128 -5.34 -21.19 -1.68
N ASN A 129 -6.44 -21.21 -0.92
CA ASN A 129 -7.39 -22.35 -0.86
C ASN A 129 -8.41 -22.32 -2.01
N ALA A 130 -8.46 -21.25 -2.80
CA ALA A 130 -9.49 -21.06 -3.82
C ALA A 130 -9.07 -21.53 -5.22
N ARG A 131 -7.95 -22.25 -5.35
CA ARG A 131 -7.41 -22.72 -6.64
C ARG A 131 -7.14 -24.22 -6.61
#